data_edf59cb444c05ff367bc946b2a87a5b3
#
_entry.id   edf59cb444c05ff367bc946b2a87a5b3
#
_cell.length_a   1.000
_cell.length_b   1.000
_cell.length_c   1.000
_cell.angle_alpha   90.00
_cell.angle_beta   90.00
_cell.angle_gamma   90.00
#
_symmetry.space_group_name_H-M   'P 1'
#
loop_
_entity.id
_entity.type
_entity.pdbx_description
1 polymer ?
#
loop_
_entity_poly.entity_id
_entity_poly.type
_entity_poly.pdbx_seq_one_letter_code
_entity_poly.pdbx_strand_id
1 'polypeptide(L)'
;ISEKDVHIQFVQAGEGGVDGDSASITVATAVISAIEDVPIKQNLAMTGSLSVRGDVLPVGGVTHKIEAAAKSGLDTVIIPEANTQDVMIEDEYEDMIEIIPVSHISEVLEVALAGEAEKDSLVDRLKSITGKALDHEVGRQSGSPSPQ
;
A
#
# COMPACT_ATOMS: atom_id res chain seq x y z
N ILE A 1 -2.32 -22.59 -5.41
CA ILE A 1 -2.27 -21.22 -5.93
C ILE A 1 -3.00 -21.09 -7.25
N SER A 2 -2.74 -22.01 -8.14
CA SER A 2 -3.26 -21.94 -9.49
C SER A 2 -4.78 -21.99 -9.58
N GLU A 3 -5.43 -22.48 -8.55
CA GLU A 3 -6.87 -22.62 -8.56
C GLU A 3 -7.61 -21.42 -7.98
N LYS A 4 -6.89 -20.42 -7.54
CA LYS A 4 -7.51 -19.24 -6.98
C LYS A 4 -7.74 -18.18 -8.04
N ASP A 5 -8.97 -17.69 -8.09
CA ASP A 5 -9.30 -16.59 -8.97
C ASP A 5 -9.01 -15.27 -8.26
N VAL A 6 -8.33 -14.40 -8.96
CA VAL A 6 -8.05 -13.06 -8.43
C VAL A 6 -8.92 -12.07 -9.18
N HIS A 7 -9.80 -11.39 -8.42
CA HIS A 7 -10.66 -10.37 -8.98
C HIS A 7 -10.23 -9.02 -8.46
N ILE A 8 -9.82 -8.17 -9.39
CA ILE A 8 -9.38 -6.82 -9.06
C ILE A 8 -10.35 -5.84 -9.67
N GLN A 9 -10.91 -5.00 -8.83
CA GLN A 9 -11.83 -3.97 -9.28
C GLN A 9 -11.24 -2.61 -8.98
N PHE A 10 -11.08 -1.80 -10.01
CA PHE A 10 -10.57 -0.44 -9.87
C PHE A 10 -11.74 0.54 -9.84
N VAL A 11 -11.74 1.37 -8.80
CA VAL A 11 -12.73 2.43 -8.71
C VAL A 11 -12.08 3.70 -9.25
N GLN A 12 -12.67 4.23 -10.30
CA GLN A 12 -12.15 5.44 -10.91
C GLN A 12 -12.55 6.66 -10.09
N ALA A 13 -11.60 7.54 -9.89
CA ALA A 13 -11.84 8.82 -9.23
C ALA A 13 -11.64 9.92 -10.25
N GLY A 14 -12.74 10.51 -10.70
CA GLY A 14 -12.67 11.55 -11.70
C GLY A 14 -12.66 11.00 -13.12
N GLU A 15 -12.26 11.81 -14.07
CA GLU A 15 -12.37 11.48 -15.49
C GLU A 15 -11.17 10.73 -16.06
N GLY A 16 -10.06 10.72 -15.37
CA GLY A 16 -8.81 10.17 -15.90
C GLY A 16 -8.68 8.67 -15.85
N GLY A 17 -9.56 8.00 -15.14
CA GLY A 17 -9.41 6.57 -14.94
C GLY A 17 -8.24 6.24 -14.00
N VAL A 18 -7.80 4.99 -14.02
CA VAL A 18 -6.73 4.52 -13.17
C VAL A 18 -5.40 4.66 -13.89
N ASP A 19 -4.47 5.41 -13.30
CA ASP A 19 -3.10 5.47 -13.78
C ASP A 19 -2.43 4.13 -13.51
N GLY A 20 -1.66 3.64 -14.47
CA GLY A 20 -1.02 2.34 -14.34
C GLY A 20 -0.21 2.20 -13.06
N ASP A 21 0.62 3.19 -12.78
CA ASP A 21 1.53 3.11 -11.62
C ASP A 21 0.83 3.36 -10.30
N SER A 22 -0.21 4.19 -10.28
CA SER A 22 -0.88 4.55 -9.02
C SER A 22 -1.69 3.42 -8.42
N ALA A 23 -1.91 2.34 -9.17
CA ALA A 23 -2.65 1.19 -8.72
C ALA A 23 -1.75 0.03 -8.27
N SER A 24 -0.45 0.21 -8.31
CA SER A 24 0.49 -0.89 -8.04
C SER A 24 0.29 -1.52 -6.67
N ILE A 25 0.11 -0.72 -5.64
CA ILE A 25 -0.07 -1.29 -4.29
C ILE A 25 -1.39 -2.05 -4.19
N THR A 26 -2.42 -1.60 -4.91
CA THR A 26 -3.72 -2.28 -4.92
C THR A 26 -3.59 -3.66 -5.56
N VAL A 27 -2.92 -3.73 -6.70
CA VAL A 27 -2.70 -4.99 -7.39
C VAL A 27 -1.87 -5.94 -6.53
N ALA A 28 -0.77 -5.44 -5.99
CA ALA A 28 0.11 -6.26 -5.15
C ALA A 28 -0.64 -6.80 -3.92
N THR A 29 -1.43 -5.96 -3.27
CA THR A 29 -2.21 -6.37 -2.10
C THR A 29 -3.24 -7.44 -2.47
N ALA A 30 -3.92 -7.26 -3.59
CA ALA A 30 -4.91 -8.23 -4.05
C ALA A 30 -4.27 -9.58 -4.38
N VAL A 31 -3.12 -9.56 -5.04
CA VAL A 31 -2.41 -10.79 -5.38
C VAL A 31 -1.94 -11.51 -4.12
N ILE A 32 -1.36 -10.78 -3.19
CA ILE A 32 -0.89 -11.36 -1.93
C ILE A 32 -2.06 -11.94 -1.14
N SER A 33 -3.17 -11.21 -1.07
CA SER A 33 -4.37 -11.68 -0.40
C SER A 33 -4.85 -13.02 -0.99
N ALA A 34 -4.86 -13.12 -2.31
CA ALA A 34 -5.31 -14.33 -2.98
C ALA A 34 -4.36 -15.50 -2.77
N ILE A 35 -3.06 -15.24 -2.86
CA ILE A 35 -2.06 -16.31 -2.71
C ILE A 35 -2.03 -16.83 -1.29
N GLU A 36 -2.08 -15.94 -0.32
CA GLU A 36 -1.96 -16.31 1.10
C GLU A 36 -3.32 -16.63 1.74
N ASP A 37 -4.39 -16.44 0.99
CA ASP A 37 -5.73 -16.71 1.45
C ASP A 37 -6.12 -15.90 2.70
N VAL A 38 -5.73 -14.64 2.69
CA VAL A 38 -6.08 -13.70 3.75
C VAL A 38 -6.96 -12.62 3.15
N PRO A 39 -8.19 -12.44 3.63
CA PRO A 39 -9.11 -11.48 3.01
C PRO A 39 -8.71 -10.03 3.24
N ILE A 40 -9.10 -9.18 2.30
CA ILE A 40 -8.89 -7.75 2.40
C ILE A 40 -10.11 -7.11 3.05
N LYS A 41 -9.87 -6.13 3.92
CA LYS A 41 -10.96 -5.37 4.55
C LYS A 41 -11.75 -4.64 3.46
N GLN A 42 -13.05 -4.54 3.66
CA GLN A 42 -13.97 -4.06 2.63
C GLN A 42 -14.07 -2.54 2.51
N ASN A 43 -13.96 -1.83 3.60
CA ASN A 43 -14.28 -0.40 3.65
C ASN A 43 -13.06 0.49 3.51
N LEU A 44 -12.12 0.11 2.68
CA LEU A 44 -10.93 0.91 2.48
C LEU A 44 -10.59 1.06 1.00
N ALA A 45 -9.90 2.14 0.70
CA ALA A 45 -9.31 2.39 -0.60
C ALA A 45 -7.81 2.57 -0.42
N MET A 46 -7.06 2.45 -1.48
CA MET A 46 -5.63 2.68 -1.42
C MET A 46 -5.12 3.23 -2.74
N THR A 47 -4.05 3.99 -2.67
CA THR A 47 -3.36 4.49 -3.84
C THR A 47 -1.87 4.55 -3.55
N GLY A 48 -1.06 4.35 -4.55
CA GLY A 48 0.38 4.39 -4.41
C GLY A 48 1.06 3.54 -5.46
N SER A 49 2.28 3.89 -5.78
CA SER A 49 3.13 3.11 -6.65
C SER A 49 4.04 2.24 -5.78
N LEU A 50 4.46 1.11 -6.30
CA LEU A 50 5.27 0.17 -5.53
C LEU A 50 6.60 -0.06 -6.23
N SER A 51 7.68 0.11 -5.49
CA SER A 51 9.03 -0.20 -6.01
C SER A 51 9.31 -1.68 -5.85
N VAL A 52 10.37 -2.14 -6.50
CA VAL A 52 10.78 -3.54 -6.41
C VAL A 52 11.22 -3.94 -5.01
N ARG A 53 11.54 -2.97 -4.16
CA ARG A 53 11.92 -3.23 -2.77
C ARG A 53 10.75 -3.21 -1.81
N GLY A 54 9.56 -2.91 -2.32
CA GLY A 54 8.38 -2.81 -1.48
C GLY A 54 8.11 -1.42 -0.93
N ASP A 55 8.84 -0.41 -1.38
CA ASP A 55 8.58 0.97 -0.96
C ASP A 55 7.36 1.52 -1.67
N VAL A 56 6.54 2.24 -0.93
CA VAL A 56 5.36 2.90 -1.47
C VAL A 56 5.77 4.30 -1.93
N LEU A 57 5.63 4.53 -3.22
CA LEU A 57 6.08 5.76 -3.85
C LEU A 57 4.92 6.72 -4.08
N PRO A 58 5.20 8.03 -4.09
CA PRO A 58 4.14 9.03 -4.26
C PRO A 58 3.49 8.99 -5.64
N VAL A 59 2.24 9.41 -5.69
CA VAL A 59 1.45 9.45 -6.91
C VAL A 59 0.75 10.79 -7.02
N GLY A 60 0.17 11.08 -8.20
CA GLY A 60 -0.61 12.30 -8.39
C GLY A 60 -2.06 12.11 -8.01
N GLY A 61 -2.75 13.23 -7.80
CA GLY A 61 -4.19 13.24 -7.60
C GLY A 61 -4.69 12.64 -6.30
N VAL A 62 -3.86 12.66 -5.25
CA VAL A 62 -4.20 12.05 -3.97
C VAL A 62 -5.44 12.69 -3.35
N THR A 63 -5.53 14.00 -3.37
CA THR A 63 -6.68 14.69 -2.78
C THR A 63 -7.99 14.23 -3.41
N HIS A 64 -8.04 14.16 -4.73
CA HIS A 64 -9.25 13.71 -5.43
C HIS A 64 -9.62 12.27 -5.09
N LYS A 65 -8.61 11.42 -4.93
CA LYS A 65 -8.84 10.02 -4.56
C LYS A 65 -9.39 9.89 -3.16
N ILE A 66 -8.88 10.69 -2.23
CA ILE A 66 -9.38 10.71 -0.86
C ILE A 66 -10.84 11.15 -0.85
N GLU A 67 -11.14 12.24 -1.57
CA GLU A 67 -12.51 12.75 -1.63
C GLU A 67 -13.46 11.74 -2.26
N ALA A 68 -13.03 11.09 -3.33
CA ALA A 68 -13.85 10.07 -3.98
C ALA A 68 -14.13 8.90 -3.04
N ALA A 69 -13.13 8.47 -2.28
CA ALA A 69 -13.31 7.40 -1.31
C ALA A 69 -14.30 7.80 -0.22
N ALA A 70 -14.18 9.03 0.29
CA ALA A 70 -15.10 9.55 1.29
C ALA A 70 -16.54 9.61 0.76
N LYS A 71 -16.71 10.10 -0.45
CA LYS A 71 -18.03 10.18 -1.10
C LYS A 71 -18.64 8.81 -1.33
N SER A 72 -17.80 7.80 -1.53
CA SER A 72 -18.27 6.42 -1.73
C SER A 72 -18.63 5.71 -0.43
N GLY A 73 -18.47 6.38 0.70
CA GLY A 73 -18.81 5.80 1.99
C GLY A 73 -17.75 4.89 2.58
N LEU A 74 -16.52 4.98 2.08
CA LEU A 74 -15.42 4.20 2.63
C LEU A 74 -14.90 4.84 3.92
N ASP A 75 -14.41 4.02 4.82
CA ASP A 75 -13.95 4.47 6.14
C ASP A 75 -12.49 4.87 6.16
N THR A 76 -11.69 4.28 5.30
CA THR A 76 -10.24 4.40 5.36
C THR A 76 -9.64 4.54 3.97
N VAL A 77 -8.60 5.35 3.84
CA VAL A 77 -7.81 5.42 2.63
C VAL A 77 -6.32 5.36 2.97
N ILE A 78 -5.59 4.51 2.25
CA ILE A 78 -4.15 4.36 2.41
C ILE A 78 -3.48 5.17 1.31
N ILE A 79 -2.55 6.03 1.69
CA ILE A 79 -1.82 6.88 0.75
C ILE A 79 -0.31 6.76 1.01
N PRO A 80 0.52 7.11 0.03
CA PRO A 80 1.96 7.17 0.28
C PRO A 80 2.28 8.27 1.31
N GLU A 81 3.18 7.97 2.22
CA GLU A 81 3.60 8.95 3.21
C GLU A 81 4.15 10.21 2.56
N ALA A 82 4.86 10.06 1.45
CA ALA A 82 5.42 11.19 0.72
C ALA A 82 4.35 12.13 0.16
N ASN A 83 3.11 11.68 0.05
CA ASN A 83 2.00 12.51 -0.43
C ASN A 83 1.27 13.25 0.69
N THR A 84 1.62 13.07 1.95
CA THR A 84 0.88 13.70 3.04
C THR A 84 0.86 15.23 2.92
N GLN A 85 1.93 15.81 2.44
CA GLN A 85 2.00 17.26 2.24
C GLN A 85 1.14 17.75 1.07
N ASP A 86 0.71 16.85 0.21
CA ASP A 86 -0.12 17.19 -0.96
C ASP A 86 -1.61 17.13 -0.65
N VAL A 87 -1.98 16.63 0.52
CA VAL A 87 -3.39 16.43 0.87
C VAL A 87 -4.01 17.77 1.27
N MET A 88 -5.02 18.17 0.50
CA MET A 88 -5.75 19.42 0.74
C MET A 88 -7.23 19.14 0.61
N ILE A 89 -7.77 18.41 1.59
CA ILE A 89 -9.19 18.04 1.57
C ILE A 89 -10.01 19.03 2.38
N GLU A 90 -11.27 19.16 1.99
CA GLU A 90 -12.20 20.03 2.71
C GLU A 90 -12.54 19.42 4.07
N ASP A 91 -12.83 20.29 5.03
CA ASP A 91 -13.13 19.85 6.41
C ASP A 91 -14.22 18.81 6.49
N GLU A 92 -15.21 18.90 5.59
CA GLU A 92 -16.32 17.94 5.62
C GLU A 92 -15.86 16.52 5.35
N TYR A 93 -14.77 16.34 4.60
CA TYR A 93 -14.25 15.01 4.29
C TYR A 93 -13.29 14.49 5.34
N GLU A 94 -12.63 15.38 6.09
CA GLU A 94 -11.69 14.97 7.13
C GLU A 94 -12.34 14.09 8.19
N ASP A 95 -13.59 14.43 8.53
CA ASP A 95 -14.31 13.67 9.55
C ASP A 95 -14.96 12.40 9.01
N MET A 96 -15.02 12.26 7.69
CA MET A 96 -15.67 11.13 7.06
C MET A 96 -14.77 9.95 6.81
N ILE A 97 -13.46 10.17 6.72
CA ILE A 97 -12.53 9.14 6.30
C ILE A 97 -11.22 9.27 7.06
N GLU A 98 -10.66 8.12 7.40
CA GLU A 98 -9.35 8.07 8.05
C GLU A 98 -8.28 7.94 6.97
N ILE A 99 -7.27 8.81 7.02
CA ILE A 99 -6.17 8.79 6.07
C ILE A 99 -4.96 8.14 6.74
N ILE A 100 -4.45 7.07 6.14
CA ILE A 100 -3.32 6.33 6.70
C ILE A 100 -2.14 6.43 5.74
N PRO A 101 -1.10 7.18 6.11
CA PRO A 101 0.11 7.25 5.29
C PRO A 101 0.98 6.03 5.52
N VAL A 102 1.54 5.50 4.44
CA VAL A 102 2.42 4.33 4.50
C VAL A 102 3.65 4.55 3.64
N SER A 103 4.73 3.90 3.98
CA SER A 103 5.98 3.99 3.22
C SER A 103 6.47 2.65 2.70
N HIS A 104 5.87 1.54 3.16
CA HIS A 104 6.27 0.20 2.76
C HIS A 104 5.05 -0.70 2.61
N ILE A 105 5.17 -1.69 1.72
CA ILE A 105 4.06 -2.62 1.45
C ILE A 105 3.64 -3.38 2.72
N SER A 106 4.56 -3.66 3.63
CA SER A 106 4.21 -4.33 4.88
C SER A 106 3.21 -3.52 5.69
N GLU A 107 3.33 -2.20 5.67
CA GLU A 107 2.38 -1.32 6.36
C GLU A 107 1.00 -1.35 5.69
N VAL A 108 0.98 -1.43 4.36
CA VAL A 108 -0.28 -1.54 3.62
C VAL A 108 -1.01 -2.81 4.06
N LEU A 109 -0.28 -3.92 4.15
CA LEU A 109 -0.88 -5.19 4.52
C LEU A 109 -1.38 -5.21 5.96
N GLU A 110 -0.67 -4.56 6.87
CA GLU A 110 -1.12 -4.44 8.25
C GLU A 110 -2.48 -3.75 8.37
N VAL A 111 -2.71 -2.75 7.52
CA VAL A 111 -3.95 -2.00 7.53
C VAL A 111 -5.03 -2.70 6.71
N ALA A 112 -4.67 -3.25 5.56
CA ALA A 112 -5.64 -3.71 4.57
C ALA A 112 -6.15 -5.12 4.79
N LEU A 113 -5.35 -6.00 5.39
CA LEU A 113 -5.74 -7.39 5.53
C LEU A 113 -6.53 -7.64 6.81
N ALA A 114 -7.53 -8.49 6.70
CA ALA A 114 -8.29 -8.99 7.85
C ALA A 114 -7.66 -10.32 8.28
N GLY A 115 -8.07 -10.92 9.38
CA GLY A 115 -7.50 -12.19 9.81
C GLY A 115 -6.16 -11.99 10.52
N GLU A 116 -6.23 -11.57 11.78
CA GLU A 116 -5.06 -11.08 12.51
C GLU A 116 -3.87 -12.03 12.54
N ALA A 117 -4.11 -13.31 12.81
CA ALA A 117 -3.00 -14.27 12.96
C ALA A 117 -2.27 -14.50 11.64
N GLU A 118 -3.02 -14.70 10.58
CA GLU A 118 -2.45 -14.94 9.25
C GLU A 118 -1.77 -13.70 8.72
N LYS A 119 -2.37 -12.53 8.98
CA LYS A 119 -1.82 -11.25 8.58
C LYS A 119 -0.47 -11.00 9.25
N ASP A 120 -0.39 -11.20 10.56
CA ASP A 120 0.83 -10.96 11.31
C ASP A 120 1.97 -11.84 10.82
N SER A 121 1.68 -13.11 10.57
CA SER A 121 2.67 -14.03 10.04
C SER A 121 3.19 -13.58 8.67
N LEU A 122 2.28 -13.15 7.80
CA LEU A 122 2.64 -12.68 6.47
C LEU A 122 3.48 -11.41 6.54
N VAL A 123 3.06 -10.45 7.35
CA VAL A 123 3.78 -9.19 7.50
C VAL A 123 5.19 -9.43 8.04
N ASP A 124 5.33 -10.31 9.02
CA ASP A 124 6.65 -10.65 9.57
C ASP A 124 7.55 -11.27 8.50
N ARG A 125 7.00 -12.15 7.68
CA ARG A 125 7.78 -12.75 6.60
C ARG A 125 8.25 -11.71 5.59
N LEU A 126 7.39 -10.78 5.24
CA LEU A 126 7.74 -9.72 4.29
C LEU A 126 8.80 -8.79 4.86
N LYS A 127 8.66 -8.41 6.12
CA LYS A 127 9.66 -7.56 6.77
C LYS A 127 11.01 -8.25 6.83
N SER A 128 11.01 -9.55 7.11
CA SER A 128 12.23 -10.33 7.16
C SER A 128 12.92 -10.37 5.80
N ILE A 129 12.16 -10.59 4.73
CA ILE A 129 12.72 -10.65 3.38
C ILE A 129 13.28 -9.29 2.96
N THR A 130 12.51 -8.22 3.12
CA THR A 130 12.94 -6.89 2.72
C THR A 130 14.06 -6.38 3.62
N GLY A 131 14.00 -6.70 4.91
CA GLY A 131 15.05 -6.34 5.85
C GLY A 131 16.38 -7.01 5.52
N LYS A 132 16.34 -8.27 5.18
CA LYS A 132 17.56 -9.00 4.79
C LYS A 132 18.17 -8.40 3.52
N ALA A 133 17.35 -8.01 2.57
CA ALA A 133 17.86 -7.39 1.34
C ALA A 133 18.54 -6.06 1.64
N LEU A 134 17.93 -5.25 2.51
CA LEU A 134 18.51 -3.96 2.88
C LEU A 134 19.78 -4.14 3.70
N ASP A 135 19.79 -5.07 4.63
CA ASP A 135 20.98 -5.35 5.43
C ASP A 135 22.14 -5.81 4.56
N HIS A 136 21.84 -6.60 3.56
CA HIS A 136 22.87 -7.08 2.63
C HIS A 136 23.50 -5.91 1.86
N GLU A 137 22.68 -4.98 1.40
CA GLU A 137 23.18 -3.81 0.68
C GLU A 137 24.01 -2.90 1.57
N VAL A 138 23.52 -2.65 2.76
CA VAL A 138 24.24 -1.82 3.73
C VAL A 138 25.56 -2.50 4.09
N GLY A 139 25.52 -3.79 4.27
CA GLY A 139 26.74 -4.56 4.55
C GLY A 139 27.79 -4.45 3.47
N ARG A 140 27.37 -4.41 2.22
CA ARG A 140 28.32 -4.22 1.13
C ARG A 140 28.98 -2.86 1.17
N GLN A 141 28.18 -1.83 1.49
CA GLN A 141 28.68 -0.47 1.50
C GLN A 141 29.55 -0.20 2.71
N SER A 142 29.09 -0.62 3.86
CA SER A 142 29.83 -0.39 5.09
C SER A 142 30.93 -1.42 5.31
N GLY A 143 30.80 -2.55 4.67
CA GLY A 143 31.79 -3.60 4.75
C GLY A 143 32.92 -3.43 3.78
N SER A 144 33.04 -2.30 3.13
CA SER A 144 34.18 -2.10 2.27
C SER A 144 35.41 -2.30 3.14
N PRO A 145 36.27 -3.18 2.75
CA PRO A 145 37.40 -3.53 3.56
C PRO A 145 38.26 -2.30 3.76
N SER A 146 38.61 -2.09 4.99
CA SER A 146 39.54 -1.04 5.19
C SER A 146 40.84 -1.47 4.52
N PRO A 147 41.40 -0.57 3.82
CA PRO A 147 42.70 -0.82 3.23
C PRO A 147 43.70 -1.06 4.34
N GLN A 148 44.56 -1.92 4.13
CA GLN A 148 45.56 -2.29 5.13
C GLN A 148 46.85 -1.60 4.91
#